data_bd0f60dcdc6daf63808a76e70f5f8d14
#
_entry.id   bd0f60dcdc6daf63808a76e70f5f8d14
#
_cell.length_a   1.000
_cell.length_b   1.000
_cell.length_c   1.000
_cell.angle_alpha   90.00
_cell.angle_beta   90.00
_cell.angle_gamma   90.00
#
_symmetry.space_group_name_H-M   'P 1'
#
loop_
_entity.id
_entity.type
_entity.pdbx_description
1 polymer ?
#
loop_
_entity_poly.entity_id
_entity_poly.type
_entity_poly.pdbx_seq_one_letter_code
_entity_poly.pdbx_strand_id
1 'polypeptide(L)'
;LSGKMAANAVIGAEKYGVYAYIKHFALNDQETNRTGMLCTWSNEQAIREIYLKPFEIAVKEGGAKAVMSSFNYIGTQWAGGTYPLQTTVLRDEWGFRGFVLTDYFGVYGYMDSDMGIRGGTDCMLVAYDTETNHVTDTTSATGVKAMRQASKNIMYTVVNSRAYDPE
;
A
#
# COMPACT_ATOMS: atom_id res chain seq x y z
N LEU A 1 5.59 20.23 5.41
CA LEU A 1 4.44 20.87 4.73
C LEU A 1 3.57 19.84 4.01
N SER A 2 4.12 19.04 3.06
CA SER A 2 3.38 18.07 2.23
C SER A 2 2.51 17.10 3.04
N GLY A 3 3.02 16.54 4.13
CA GLY A 3 2.26 15.65 5.00
C GLY A 3 1.04 16.30 5.63
N LYS A 4 1.15 17.57 6.06
CA LYS A 4 0.01 18.32 6.61
C LYS A 4 -1.03 18.65 5.54
N MET A 5 -0.59 18.95 4.32
CA MET A 5 -1.50 19.15 3.19
C MET A 5 -2.23 17.86 2.85
N ALA A 6 -1.51 16.75 2.77
CA ALA A 6 -2.09 15.44 2.53
C ALA A 6 -3.10 15.04 3.62
N ALA A 7 -2.76 15.22 4.89
CA ALA A 7 -3.67 14.94 6.00
C ALA A 7 -4.99 15.73 5.90
N ASN A 8 -4.91 17.02 5.60
CA ASN A 8 -6.11 17.86 5.42
C ASN A 8 -6.92 17.46 4.18
N ALA A 9 -6.26 17.07 3.08
CA ALA A 9 -6.94 16.58 1.89
C ALA A 9 -7.69 15.25 2.19
N VAL A 10 -7.06 14.34 2.93
CA VAL A 10 -7.69 13.08 3.39
C VAL A 10 -8.93 13.39 4.24
N ILE A 11 -8.79 14.24 5.26
CA ILE A 11 -9.92 14.64 6.13
C ILE A 11 -11.05 15.27 5.30
N GLY A 12 -10.69 16.12 4.33
CA GLY A 12 -11.67 16.76 3.44
C GLY A 12 -12.43 15.75 2.58
N ALA A 13 -11.74 14.79 1.98
CA ALA A 13 -12.35 13.74 1.15
C ALA A 13 -13.26 12.81 1.98
N GLU A 14 -12.83 12.42 3.18
CA GLU A 14 -13.61 11.54 4.05
C GLU A 14 -14.93 12.15 4.52
N LYS A 15 -15.02 13.47 4.67
CA LYS A 15 -16.29 14.16 4.98
C LYS A 15 -17.37 13.87 3.95
N TYR A 16 -16.98 13.60 2.72
CA TYR A 16 -17.89 13.26 1.62
C TYR A 16 -17.97 11.75 1.35
N GLY A 17 -17.39 10.90 2.24
CA GLY A 17 -17.40 9.45 2.12
C GLY A 17 -16.43 8.91 1.07
N VAL A 18 -15.43 9.67 0.69
CA VAL A 18 -14.41 9.27 -0.29
C VAL A 18 -13.10 8.98 0.43
N TYR A 19 -12.54 7.81 0.20
CA TYR A 19 -11.22 7.44 0.69
C TYR A 19 -10.15 7.80 -0.34
N ALA A 20 -9.29 8.75 0.02
CA ALA A 20 -8.17 9.15 -0.81
C ALA A 20 -7.01 8.17 -0.67
N TYR A 21 -6.48 7.69 -1.80
CA TYR A 21 -5.23 6.90 -1.81
C TYR A 21 -4.04 7.82 -1.66
N ILE A 22 -3.32 7.71 -0.54
CA ILE A 22 -2.02 8.39 -0.41
C ILE A 22 -0.97 7.56 -1.18
N LYS A 23 -0.17 8.22 -2.05
CA LYS A 23 0.68 7.52 -2.99
C LYS A 23 1.92 8.32 -3.44
N HIS A 24 2.92 7.67 -4.00
CA HIS A 24 3.07 6.20 -4.05
C HIS A 24 3.99 5.77 -2.92
N PHE A 25 3.57 4.80 -2.13
CA PHE A 25 4.23 4.38 -0.89
C PHE A 25 5.21 3.24 -1.14
N ALA A 26 6.55 3.47 -1.11
CA ALA A 26 7.25 4.72 -0.87
C ALA A 26 8.56 4.77 -1.68
N LEU A 27 9.24 5.91 -1.65
CA LEU A 27 10.54 6.16 -2.30
C LEU A 27 10.50 6.07 -3.84
N ASN A 28 9.38 6.34 -4.46
CA ASN A 28 9.24 6.43 -5.91
C ASN A 28 9.39 7.88 -6.39
N ASP A 29 10.56 8.47 -6.13
CA ASP A 29 10.84 9.89 -6.46
C ASP A 29 11.44 10.09 -7.85
N GLN A 30 11.70 8.99 -8.57
CA GLN A 30 12.25 8.99 -9.93
C GLN A 30 11.28 8.28 -10.87
N GLU A 31 10.90 8.97 -11.96
CA GLU A 31 10.05 8.38 -13.01
C GLU A 31 10.83 7.50 -13.99
N THR A 32 12.08 7.89 -14.30
CA THR A 32 12.91 7.14 -15.25
C THR A 32 13.18 5.74 -14.72
N ASN A 33 12.83 4.73 -15.52
CA ASN A 33 12.99 3.31 -15.22
C ASN A 33 12.23 2.80 -13.98
N ARG A 34 11.25 3.52 -13.45
CA ARG A 34 10.51 3.11 -12.26
C ARG A 34 9.82 1.75 -12.41
N THR A 35 9.39 1.41 -13.62
CA THR A 35 8.78 0.12 -13.97
C THR A 35 9.79 -0.94 -14.43
N GLY A 36 11.07 -0.59 -14.47
CA GLY A 36 12.18 -1.47 -14.86
C GLY A 36 12.98 -1.98 -13.65
N MET A 37 12.35 -2.24 -12.53
CA MET A 37 12.99 -2.70 -11.28
C MET A 37 13.98 -1.67 -10.71
N LEU A 38 13.63 -0.39 -10.75
CA LEU A 38 14.45 0.68 -10.16
C LEU A 38 14.70 0.41 -8.68
N CYS A 39 15.95 0.20 -8.29
CA CYS A 39 16.36 0.01 -6.90
C CYS A 39 16.66 1.36 -6.25
N THR A 40 15.96 1.68 -5.17
CA THR A 40 16.21 2.87 -4.36
C THR A 40 16.94 2.49 -3.07
N TRP A 41 17.92 3.29 -2.70
CA TRP A 41 18.76 3.04 -1.54
C TRP A 41 18.88 4.30 -0.67
N SER A 42 18.71 4.14 0.62
CA SER A 42 18.97 5.20 1.58
C SER A 42 19.21 4.59 2.96
N ASN A 43 19.72 5.38 3.91
CA ASN A 43 19.76 4.95 5.29
C ASN A 43 18.39 5.08 5.96
N GLU A 44 18.17 4.35 7.03
CA GLU A 44 16.87 4.30 7.70
C GLU A 44 16.42 5.68 8.21
N GLN A 45 17.32 6.50 8.73
CA GLN A 45 16.98 7.83 9.21
C GLN A 45 16.40 8.69 8.09
N ALA A 46 17.07 8.77 6.94
CA ALA A 46 16.58 9.54 5.79
C ALA A 46 15.25 8.99 5.26
N ILE A 47 15.12 7.67 5.21
CA ILE A 47 13.85 7.03 4.81
C ILE A 47 12.72 7.49 5.73
N ARG A 48 12.90 7.40 7.04
CA ARG A 48 11.85 7.74 8.02
C ARG A 48 11.55 9.23 8.11
N GLU A 49 12.59 10.07 8.14
CA GLU A 49 12.41 11.51 8.39
C GLU A 49 12.03 12.32 7.15
N ILE A 50 12.37 11.83 5.96
CA ILE A 50 12.11 12.54 4.69
C ILE A 50 11.02 11.86 3.88
N TYR A 51 11.26 10.60 3.48
CA TYR A 51 10.39 9.92 2.50
C TYR A 51 9.12 9.36 3.09
N LEU A 52 9.17 8.82 4.30
CA LEU A 52 8.02 8.24 4.97
C LEU A 52 7.23 9.27 5.80
N LYS A 53 7.86 10.33 6.25
CA LYS A 53 7.23 11.33 7.14
C LYS A 53 5.94 11.94 6.59
N PRO A 54 5.80 12.30 5.32
CA PRO A 54 4.54 12.79 4.78
C PRO A 54 3.41 11.76 4.86
N PHE A 55 3.70 10.49 4.62
CA PHE A 55 2.74 9.40 4.74
C PHE A 55 2.35 9.15 6.20
N GLU A 56 3.31 9.14 7.10
CA GLU A 56 3.05 9.01 8.54
C GLU A 56 2.05 10.06 9.03
N ILE A 57 2.25 11.31 8.64
CA ILE A 57 1.35 12.42 8.99
C ILE A 57 -0.04 12.21 8.39
N ALA A 58 -0.13 11.80 7.12
CA ALA A 58 -1.40 11.53 6.47
C ALA A 58 -2.16 10.38 7.14
N VAL A 59 -1.46 9.34 7.62
CA VAL A 59 -2.05 8.23 8.36
C VAL A 59 -2.46 8.64 9.77
N LYS A 60 -1.52 9.18 10.56
CA LYS A 60 -1.74 9.43 12.00
C LYS A 60 -2.63 10.65 12.27
N GLU A 61 -2.48 11.70 11.48
CA GLU A 61 -3.24 12.94 11.68
C GLU A 61 -4.42 13.06 10.71
N GLY A 62 -4.27 12.55 9.49
CA GLY A 62 -5.33 12.57 8.46
C GLY A 62 -6.31 11.41 8.58
N GLY A 63 -5.93 10.32 9.25
CA GLY A 63 -6.76 9.11 9.36
C GLY A 63 -6.87 8.33 8.04
N ALA A 64 -5.91 8.45 7.13
CA ALA A 64 -5.96 7.80 5.82
C ALA A 64 -6.29 6.30 5.92
N LYS A 65 -7.22 5.84 5.08
CA LYS A 65 -7.70 4.45 5.04
C LYS A 65 -7.37 3.73 3.73
N ALA A 66 -6.69 4.41 2.82
CA ALA A 66 -6.27 3.83 1.56
C ALA A 66 -4.84 4.28 1.22
N VAL A 67 -4.01 3.33 0.82
CA VAL A 67 -2.61 3.54 0.39
C VAL A 67 -2.41 2.85 -0.95
N MET A 68 -1.67 3.48 -1.85
CA MET A 68 -1.18 2.83 -3.06
C MET A 68 0.32 2.59 -2.94
N SER A 69 0.75 1.34 -3.07
CA SER A 69 2.18 1.00 -3.07
C SER A 69 2.85 1.46 -4.36
N SER A 70 4.17 1.48 -4.37
CA SER A 70 4.96 2.01 -5.48
C SER A 70 5.59 0.93 -6.35
N PHE A 71 6.04 1.32 -7.55
CA PHE A 71 6.69 0.41 -8.50
C PHE A 71 8.12 0.03 -8.11
N ASN A 72 8.87 0.95 -7.52
CA ASN A 72 10.29 0.80 -7.25
C ASN A 72 10.59 -0.32 -6.24
N TYR A 73 11.84 -0.73 -6.27
CA TYR A 73 12.43 -1.54 -5.20
C TYR A 73 13.00 -0.64 -4.11
N ILE A 74 12.92 -1.10 -2.88
CA ILE A 74 13.69 -0.56 -1.76
C ILE A 74 14.74 -1.61 -1.42
N GLY A 75 16.01 -1.27 -1.65
CA GLY A 75 17.04 -2.29 -1.69
C GLY A 75 16.77 -3.29 -2.80
N THR A 76 16.65 -4.56 -2.47
CA THR A 76 16.45 -5.67 -3.42
C THR A 76 15.01 -6.20 -3.45
N GLN A 77 14.08 -5.54 -2.77
CA GLN A 77 12.68 -5.98 -2.70
C GLN A 77 11.74 -4.94 -3.30
N TRP A 78 10.77 -5.39 -4.08
CA TRP A 78 9.69 -4.53 -4.54
C TRP A 78 8.93 -3.92 -3.35
N ALA A 79 8.72 -2.60 -3.38
CA ALA A 79 8.13 -1.87 -2.27
C ALA A 79 6.75 -2.40 -1.84
N GLY A 80 5.91 -2.84 -2.78
CA GLY A 80 4.61 -3.44 -2.49
C GLY A 80 4.67 -4.82 -1.85
N GLY A 81 5.79 -5.54 -1.99
CA GLY A 81 6.03 -6.84 -1.39
C GLY A 81 6.89 -6.81 -0.12
N THR A 82 7.29 -5.63 0.34
CA THR A 82 8.23 -5.46 1.45
C THR A 82 7.50 -5.44 2.80
N TYR A 83 7.57 -6.55 3.56
CA TYR A 83 6.93 -6.67 4.87
C TYR A 83 7.34 -5.57 5.87
N PRO A 84 8.64 -5.22 6.02
CA PRO A 84 9.04 -4.13 6.89
C PRO A 84 8.33 -2.81 6.60
N LEU A 85 8.08 -2.49 5.33
CA LEU A 85 7.40 -1.26 4.94
C LEU A 85 5.88 -1.36 5.10
N GLN A 86 5.26 -2.36 4.44
CA GLN A 86 3.80 -2.46 4.31
C GLN A 86 3.13 -2.94 5.59
N THR A 87 3.83 -3.74 6.41
CA THR A 87 3.29 -4.27 7.66
C THR A 87 3.92 -3.58 8.86
N THR A 88 5.22 -3.73 9.08
CA THR A 88 5.84 -3.22 10.32
C THR A 88 5.67 -1.71 10.45
N VAL A 89 6.11 -0.94 9.47
CA VAL A 89 6.03 0.53 9.55
C VAL A 89 4.60 1.01 9.42
N LEU A 90 3.92 0.66 8.32
CA LEU A 90 2.60 1.21 8.02
C LEU A 90 1.55 0.77 9.04
N ARG A 91 1.48 -0.53 9.37
CA ARG A 91 0.40 -1.07 10.19
C ARG A 91 0.75 -1.14 11.67
N ASP A 92 1.92 -1.68 12.02
CA ASP A 92 2.26 -1.90 13.43
C ASP A 92 2.72 -0.61 14.12
N GLU A 93 3.60 0.19 13.48
CA GLU A 93 4.11 1.43 14.07
C GLU A 93 3.13 2.60 13.92
N TRP A 94 2.48 2.75 12.76
CA TRP A 94 1.58 3.89 12.51
C TRP A 94 0.11 3.61 12.79
N GLY A 95 -0.26 2.35 12.99
CA GLY A 95 -1.64 1.95 13.31
C GLY A 95 -2.59 2.01 12.11
N PHE A 96 -2.10 1.95 10.89
CA PHE A 96 -2.92 1.96 9.69
C PHE A 96 -3.86 0.74 9.63
N ARG A 97 -5.16 0.98 9.54
CA ARG A 97 -6.20 -0.04 9.55
C ARG A 97 -6.88 -0.27 8.20
N GLY A 98 -6.61 0.58 7.23
CA GLY A 98 -7.17 0.52 5.90
C GLY A 98 -6.56 -0.56 5.00
N PHE A 99 -6.79 -0.46 3.69
CA PHE A 99 -6.22 -1.39 2.73
C PHE A 99 -5.15 -0.75 1.83
N VAL A 100 -4.23 -1.58 1.37
CA VAL A 100 -3.17 -1.21 0.44
C VAL A 100 -3.48 -1.79 -0.93
N LEU A 101 -3.58 -0.91 -1.93
CA LEU A 101 -3.67 -1.26 -3.34
C LEU A 101 -2.28 -1.17 -3.98
N THR A 102 -1.94 -2.01 -4.93
CA THR A 102 -0.73 -1.82 -5.73
C THR A 102 -0.88 -0.62 -6.67
N ASP A 103 0.23 -0.08 -7.18
CA ASP A 103 0.21 0.64 -8.44
C ASP A 103 -0.13 -0.34 -9.58
N TYR A 104 -0.25 0.13 -10.81
CA TYR A 104 -0.72 -0.65 -11.94
C TYR A 104 0.05 -1.98 -12.10
N PHE A 105 -0.66 -3.10 -11.96
CA PHE A 105 -0.10 -4.42 -11.74
C PHE A 105 -0.27 -5.34 -12.95
N GLY A 106 0.67 -6.26 -13.14
CA GLY A 106 0.49 -7.40 -14.05
C GLY A 106 1.17 -7.26 -15.41
N VAL A 107 1.79 -6.11 -15.75
CA VAL A 107 2.44 -5.92 -17.07
C VAL A 107 3.95 -5.88 -17.02
N TYR A 108 4.55 -5.77 -15.83
CA TYR A 108 6.00 -5.55 -15.70
C TYR A 108 6.78 -6.80 -15.26
N GLY A 109 6.08 -7.87 -14.90
CA GLY A 109 6.67 -9.20 -14.68
C GLY A 109 7.45 -9.42 -13.38
N TYR A 110 7.70 -8.37 -12.58
CA TYR A 110 8.44 -8.48 -11.31
C TYR A 110 7.55 -8.32 -10.07
N MET A 111 6.36 -7.81 -10.26
CA MET A 111 5.38 -7.65 -9.19
C MET A 111 4.66 -9.00 -9.03
N ASP A 112 4.70 -9.54 -7.83
CA ASP A 112 4.17 -10.86 -7.52
C ASP A 112 3.07 -10.76 -6.46
N SER A 113 1.90 -11.34 -6.74
CA SER A 113 0.72 -11.26 -5.87
C SER A 113 0.93 -11.99 -4.53
N ASP A 114 1.62 -13.12 -4.55
CA ASP A 114 1.92 -13.88 -3.32
C ASP A 114 2.89 -13.10 -2.43
N MET A 115 3.89 -12.44 -3.04
CA MET A 115 4.79 -11.55 -2.32
C MET A 115 4.03 -10.33 -1.78
N GLY A 116 3.18 -9.72 -2.59
CA GLY A 116 2.36 -8.56 -2.22
C GLY A 116 1.53 -8.82 -0.96
N ILE A 117 0.69 -9.86 -0.96
CA ILE A 117 -0.18 -10.15 0.19
C ILE A 117 0.59 -10.57 1.44
N ARG A 118 1.75 -11.24 1.29
CA ARG A 118 2.62 -11.56 2.42
C ARG A 118 3.35 -10.33 2.96
N GLY A 119 3.64 -9.38 2.10
CA GLY A 119 4.24 -8.09 2.49
C GLY A 119 3.27 -7.19 3.25
N GLY A 120 1.97 -7.28 2.96
CA GLY A 120 0.94 -6.43 3.57
C GLY A 120 0.14 -5.59 2.58
N THR A 121 0.36 -5.77 1.27
CA THR A 121 -0.51 -5.28 0.20
C THR A 121 -1.75 -6.18 0.13
N ASP A 122 -2.92 -5.61 -0.06
CA ASP A 122 -4.19 -6.32 0.07
C ASP A 122 -4.89 -6.56 -1.27
N CYS A 123 -4.67 -5.68 -2.25
CA CYS A 123 -5.37 -5.72 -3.52
C CYS A 123 -4.44 -5.32 -4.67
N MET A 124 -4.66 -5.95 -5.83
CA MET A 124 -3.87 -5.72 -7.04
C MET A 124 -4.66 -4.85 -8.02
N LEU A 125 -4.09 -3.71 -8.43
CA LEU A 125 -4.70 -2.83 -9.44
C LEU A 125 -4.42 -3.36 -10.84
N VAL A 126 -5.32 -4.16 -11.37
CA VAL A 126 -5.17 -4.82 -12.66
C VAL A 126 -6.17 -4.29 -13.68
N ALA A 127 -5.75 -4.16 -14.95
CA ALA A 127 -6.63 -3.81 -16.06
C ALA A 127 -7.04 -5.04 -16.88
N TYR A 128 -6.24 -6.10 -16.86
CA TYR A 128 -6.52 -7.35 -17.54
C TYR A 128 -6.06 -8.53 -16.70
N ASP A 129 -6.67 -9.67 -17.00
CA ASP A 129 -6.31 -10.92 -16.40
C ASP A 129 -4.95 -11.43 -16.94
N THR A 130 -4.01 -11.67 -16.04
CA THR A 130 -2.70 -12.24 -16.34
C THR A 130 -2.34 -13.26 -15.27
N GLU A 131 -1.47 -14.22 -15.58
CA GLU A 131 -1.04 -15.24 -14.61
C GLU A 131 -0.42 -14.65 -13.34
N THR A 132 0.26 -13.52 -13.44
CA THR A 132 0.90 -12.84 -12.30
C THR A 132 -0.06 -12.09 -11.39
N ASN A 133 -1.31 -11.87 -11.82
CA ASN A 133 -2.33 -11.13 -11.07
C ASN A 133 -3.01 -11.95 -9.97
N HIS A 134 -2.76 -13.24 -9.95
CA HIS A 134 -3.42 -14.15 -9.01
C HIS A 134 -2.48 -14.56 -7.90
N VAL A 135 -3.06 -14.73 -6.71
CA VAL A 135 -2.40 -15.45 -5.63
C VAL A 135 -2.36 -16.92 -6.00
N THR A 136 -1.18 -17.49 -6.08
CA THR A 136 -0.98 -18.89 -6.48
C THR A 136 -0.91 -19.83 -5.28
N ASP A 137 -0.32 -19.39 -4.17
CA ASP A 137 -0.26 -20.18 -2.95
C ASP A 137 -1.51 -20.02 -2.08
N THR A 138 -2.52 -20.78 -2.42
CA THR A 138 -3.82 -20.78 -1.71
C THR A 138 -3.92 -21.85 -0.61
N THR A 139 -2.90 -22.66 -0.40
CA THR A 139 -2.96 -23.83 0.48
C THR A 139 -1.97 -23.83 1.64
N SER A 140 -0.81 -23.19 1.50
CA SER A 140 0.14 -23.13 2.60
C SER A 140 -0.41 -22.29 3.77
N ALA A 141 0.03 -22.60 4.99
CA ALA A 141 -0.39 -21.87 6.18
C ALA A 141 -0.08 -20.38 6.10
N THR A 142 1.05 -20.00 5.49
CA THR A 142 1.45 -18.59 5.32
C THR A 142 0.64 -17.88 4.22
N GLY A 143 0.34 -18.55 3.11
CA GLY A 143 -0.52 -18.04 2.04
C GLY A 143 -1.94 -17.81 2.54
N VAL A 144 -2.54 -18.81 3.19
CA VAL A 144 -3.88 -18.70 3.78
C VAL A 144 -3.96 -17.59 4.83
N LYS A 145 -2.94 -17.45 5.69
CA LYS A 145 -2.89 -16.36 6.66
C LYS A 145 -2.84 -15.00 5.96
N ALA A 146 -2.04 -14.85 4.92
CA ALA A 146 -1.90 -13.60 4.16
C ALA A 146 -3.22 -13.23 3.45
N MET A 147 -3.86 -14.18 2.77
CA MET A 147 -5.17 -13.97 2.13
C MET A 147 -6.25 -13.55 3.12
N ARG A 148 -6.31 -14.20 4.29
CA ARG A 148 -7.26 -13.83 5.35
C ARG A 148 -7.01 -12.42 5.88
N GLN A 149 -5.74 -12.03 6.03
CA GLN A 149 -5.40 -10.69 6.50
C GLN A 149 -5.75 -9.62 5.46
N ALA A 150 -5.43 -9.86 4.18
CA ALA A 150 -5.80 -8.97 3.08
C ALA A 150 -7.33 -8.79 2.99
N SER A 151 -8.08 -9.89 2.99
CA SER A 151 -9.55 -9.86 2.99
C SER A 151 -10.11 -9.09 4.19
N LYS A 152 -9.55 -9.30 5.39
CA LYS A 152 -9.94 -8.56 6.60
C LYS A 152 -9.73 -7.04 6.44
N ASN A 153 -8.61 -6.63 5.87
CA ASN A 153 -8.29 -5.21 5.66
C ASN A 153 -9.24 -4.57 4.64
N ILE A 154 -9.52 -5.26 3.55
CA ILE A 154 -10.49 -4.82 2.53
C ILE A 154 -11.88 -4.69 3.17
N MET A 155 -12.36 -5.74 3.83
CA MET A 155 -13.68 -5.73 4.47
C MET A 155 -13.78 -4.64 5.55
N TYR A 156 -12.76 -4.47 6.39
CA TYR A 156 -12.73 -3.38 7.37
C TYR A 156 -12.92 -2.02 6.70
N THR A 157 -12.24 -1.80 5.57
CA THR A 157 -12.36 -0.54 4.83
C THR A 157 -13.75 -0.35 4.25
N VAL A 158 -14.33 -1.41 3.66
CA VAL A 158 -15.68 -1.37 3.06
C VAL A 158 -16.75 -1.10 4.13
N VAL A 159 -16.77 -1.87 5.23
CA VAL A 159 -17.80 -1.73 6.26
C VAL A 159 -17.74 -0.41 7.04
N ASN A 160 -16.59 0.27 7.00
CA ASN A 160 -16.44 1.61 7.59
C ASN A 160 -16.62 2.74 6.56
N SER A 161 -16.96 2.40 5.32
CA SER A 161 -17.22 3.37 4.26
C SER A 161 -18.73 3.65 4.13
N ARG A 162 -19.07 4.77 3.50
CA ARG A 162 -20.47 5.07 3.16
C ARG A 162 -21.07 4.10 2.12
N ALA A 163 -20.25 3.33 1.42
CA ALA A 163 -20.74 2.31 0.50
C ALA A 163 -21.44 1.15 1.23
N TYR A 164 -21.26 1.02 2.51
CA TYR A 164 -21.89 0.00 3.36
C TYR A 164 -22.99 0.57 4.26
N ASP A 165 -23.50 1.74 3.96
CA ASP A 165 -24.65 2.29 4.70
C ASP A 165 -25.89 1.46 4.38
N PRO A 166 -26.51 0.75 5.35
CA PRO A 166 -27.62 -0.15 5.08
C PRO A 166 -28.98 0.54 4.91
N GLU A 167 -29.04 1.88 4.87
CA GLU A 167 -30.26 2.67 4.65
C GLU A 167 -30.35 3.26 3.25
#